data_c63876c66461a3cad32da239e8266f61
#
_entry.id   c63876c66461a3cad32da239e8266f61
#
_cell.length_a   1.000
_cell.length_b   1.000
_cell.length_c   1.000
_cell.angle_alpha   90.00
_cell.angle_beta   90.00
_cell.angle_gamma   90.00
#
_symmetry.space_group_name_H-M   'P 1'
#
loop_
_entity.id
_entity.type
_entity.pdbx_description
1 polymer ?
#
loop_
_entity_poly.entity_id
_entity_poly.type
_entity_poly.pdbx_seq_one_letter_code
_entity_poly.pdbx_strand_id
1 'polypeptide(L)'
;MTRREARELAFVLLFESTFTDEYVRDILESAREARDVEADAFALALAEGTQEHQRELDELISRFSLKWSKNRLSRVALSLLRLASYEMLYEKDIPVSVSINEAVELAKKYGGDDDSAFINGVLGGLARSGLVAGGEADKQPDGDKQPDEDKQPDGDKLSVGDAP
;
A
#
# COMPACT_ATOMS: atom_id res chain seq x y z
N MET A 1 -16.26 9.60 10.97
CA MET A 1 -15.99 8.99 9.65
C MET A 1 -15.50 7.55 9.85
N THR A 2 -15.76 6.70 8.87
CA THR A 2 -15.35 5.32 8.93
C THR A 2 -13.86 5.20 8.66
N ARG A 3 -13.30 4.02 8.99
CA ARG A 3 -11.89 3.76 8.68
C ARG A 3 -11.62 3.87 7.18
N ARG A 4 -12.57 3.41 6.38
CA ARG A 4 -12.41 3.51 4.92
C ARG A 4 -12.38 4.96 4.46
N GLU A 5 -13.29 5.78 5.00
CA GLU A 5 -13.30 7.21 4.67
C GLU A 5 -12.04 7.90 5.14
N ALA A 6 -11.54 7.52 6.32
CA ALA A 6 -10.32 8.10 6.84
C ALA A 6 -9.11 7.75 5.97
N ARG A 7 -9.05 6.50 5.49
CA ARG A 7 -7.96 6.12 4.58
C ARG A 7 -8.04 6.89 3.28
N GLU A 8 -9.25 7.07 2.78
CA GLU A 8 -9.41 7.84 1.55
C GLU A 8 -8.95 9.28 1.73
N LEU A 9 -9.29 9.88 2.87
CA LEU A 9 -8.82 11.23 3.16
C LEU A 9 -7.29 11.27 3.26
N ALA A 10 -6.70 10.29 3.94
CA ALA A 10 -5.25 10.23 4.05
C ALA A 10 -4.60 10.13 2.67
N PHE A 11 -5.18 9.30 1.80
CA PHE A 11 -4.68 9.17 0.44
C PHE A 11 -4.76 10.50 -0.30
N VAL A 12 -5.89 11.20 -0.21
CA VAL A 12 -6.06 12.46 -0.91
C VAL A 12 -5.02 13.48 -0.45
N LEU A 13 -4.79 13.55 0.87
CA LEU A 13 -3.78 14.46 1.40
C LEU A 13 -2.38 14.14 0.88
N LEU A 14 -2.05 12.85 0.86
CA LEU A 14 -0.75 12.42 0.37
C LEU A 14 -0.61 12.67 -1.13
N PHE A 15 -1.68 12.42 -1.88
CA PHE A 15 -1.68 12.65 -3.31
C PHE A 15 -1.45 14.13 -3.61
N GLU A 16 -2.14 15.02 -2.90
CA GLU A 16 -1.97 16.45 -3.08
C GLU A 16 -0.54 16.87 -2.73
N SER A 17 0.04 16.26 -1.71
CA SER A 17 1.40 16.63 -1.32
C SER A 17 2.44 16.30 -2.39
N THR A 18 2.14 15.39 -3.30
CA THR A 18 3.09 15.10 -4.38
C THR A 18 3.20 16.25 -5.38
N PHE A 19 2.28 17.20 -5.35
CA PHE A 19 2.30 18.34 -6.26
C PHE A 19 2.82 19.62 -5.62
N THR A 20 2.84 19.69 -4.29
CA THR A 20 3.11 20.97 -3.61
C THR A 20 4.29 20.93 -2.67
N ASP A 21 4.77 19.76 -2.29
CA ASP A 21 5.83 19.60 -1.28
C ASP A 21 5.39 20.10 0.11
N GLU A 22 4.10 20.31 0.32
CA GLU A 22 3.61 20.73 1.62
C GLU A 22 3.45 19.56 2.56
N TYR A 23 3.45 19.84 3.86
CA TYR A 23 3.11 18.83 4.84
C TYR A 23 1.61 18.56 4.79
N VAL A 24 1.24 17.30 4.99
CA VAL A 24 -0.19 16.93 4.92
C VAL A 24 -1.03 17.69 5.94
N ARG A 25 -0.45 18.05 7.09
CA ARG A 25 -1.18 18.85 8.08
C ARG A 25 -1.61 20.20 7.51
N ASP A 26 -0.70 20.84 6.79
CA ASP A 26 -0.99 22.15 6.20
C ASP A 26 -2.01 22.03 5.08
N ILE A 27 -1.92 20.95 4.32
CA ILE A 27 -2.91 20.70 3.27
C ILE A 27 -4.29 20.50 3.87
N LEU A 28 -4.37 19.76 4.98
CA LEU A 28 -5.66 19.54 5.65
C LEU A 28 -6.22 20.85 6.20
N GLU A 29 -5.39 21.70 6.80
CA GLU A 29 -5.85 22.98 7.31
C GLU A 29 -6.46 23.84 6.21
N SER A 30 -5.74 23.91 5.07
CA SER A 30 -6.26 24.67 3.93
C SER A 30 -7.56 24.09 3.41
N ALA A 31 -7.67 22.77 3.37
CA ALA A 31 -8.88 22.12 2.88
C ALA A 31 -10.06 22.38 3.82
N ARG A 32 -9.80 22.39 5.13
CA ARG A 32 -10.86 22.66 6.09
C ARG A 32 -11.40 24.08 5.93
N GLU A 33 -10.50 25.02 5.69
CA GLU A 33 -10.92 26.41 5.51
C GLU A 33 -11.69 26.61 4.20
N ALA A 34 -11.25 25.94 3.15
CA ALA A 34 -11.82 26.17 1.84
C ALA A 34 -13.05 25.31 1.53
N ARG A 35 -13.12 24.11 2.05
CA ARG A 35 -14.12 23.14 1.63
C ARG A 35 -14.83 22.43 2.77
N ASP A 36 -14.62 22.90 3.99
CA ASP A 36 -15.26 22.30 5.15
C ASP A 36 -15.01 20.80 5.26
N VAL A 37 -13.76 20.39 5.05
CA VAL A 37 -13.37 19.00 5.17
C VAL A 37 -13.29 18.62 6.64
N GLU A 38 -13.87 17.48 6.99
CA GLU A 38 -13.85 17.00 8.36
C GLU A 38 -12.43 16.54 8.74
N ALA A 39 -11.96 16.98 9.90
CA ALA A 39 -10.68 16.55 10.41
C ALA A 39 -10.86 15.22 11.14
N ASP A 40 -10.05 14.24 10.81
CA ASP A 40 -10.11 12.93 11.43
C ASP A 40 -8.72 12.58 11.94
N ALA A 41 -8.60 12.30 13.24
CA ALA A 41 -7.30 12.06 13.85
C ALA A 41 -6.59 10.86 13.26
N PHE A 42 -7.35 9.80 12.95
CA PHE A 42 -6.75 8.61 12.37
C PHE A 42 -6.23 8.90 10.96
N ALA A 43 -7.04 9.61 10.15
CA ALA A 43 -6.61 9.96 8.80
C ALA A 43 -5.34 10.80 8.82
N LEU A 44 -5.30 11.79 9.70
CA LEU A 44 -4.13 12.66 9.78
C LEU A 44 -2.91 11.88 10.26
N ALA A 45 -3.09 11.00 11.26
CA ALA A 45 -1.98 10.20 11.76
C ALA A 45 -1.41 9.30 10.66
N LEU A 46 -2.28 8.69 9.86
CA LEU A 46 -1.82 7.85 8.74
C LEU A 46 -1.04 8.68 7.72
N ALA A 47 -1.58 9.84 7.37
CA ALA A 47 -0.94 10.66 6.35
C ALA A 47 0.39 11.23 6.85
N GLU A 48 0.42 11.69 8.10
CA GLU A 48 1.65 12.24 8.67
C GLU A 48 2.72 11.17 8.82
N GLY A 49 2.33 10.00 9.32
CA GLY A 49 3.28 8.91 9.46
C GLY A 49 3.85 8.47 8.14
N THR A 50 3.01 8.39 7.12
CA THR A 50 3.44 8.03 5.79
C THR A 50 4.44 9.06 5.24
N GLN A 51 4.13 10.33 5.40
CA GLN A 51 5.00 11.38 4.89
C GLN A 51 6.33 11.41 5.63
N GLU A 52 6.30 11.20 6.93
CA GLU A 52 7.49 11.14 7.75
C GLU A 52 8.44 10.03 7.33
N HIS A 53 7.89 8.89 6.91
CA HIS A 53 8.67 7.72 6.55
C HIS A 53 8.81 7.54 5.04
N GLN A 54 8.54 8.60 4.27
CA GLN A 54 8.46 8.49 2.82
C GLN A 54 9.71 7.91 2.18
N ARG A 55 10.90 8.33 2.62
CA ARG A 55 12.14 7.85 2.04
C ARG A 55 12.31 6.35 2.26
N GLU A 56 12.07 5.91 3.48
CA GLU A 56 12.13 4.49 3.82
C GLU A 56 11.14 3.68 3.01
N LEU A 57 9.91 4.21 2.90
CA LEU A 57 8.86 3.51 2.15
C LEU A 57 9.20 3.42 0.67
N ASP A 58 9.76 4.47 0.10
CA ASP A 58 10.15 4.45 -1.31
C ASP A 58 11.22 3.41 -1.58
N GLU A 59 12.14 3.23 -0.65
CA GLU A 59 13.16 2.18 -0.80
C GLU A 59 12.54 0.80 -0.77
N LEU A 60 11.59 0.59 0.14
CA LEU A 60 10.90 -0.70 0.20
C LEU A 60 10.10 -0.96 -1.06
N ILE A 61 9.34 0.04 -1.49
CA ILE A 61 8.53 -0.11 -2.69
C ILE A 61 9.40 -0.49 -3.87
N SER A 62 10.57 0.14 -4.00
CA SER A 62 11.43 -0.17 -5.13
C SER A 62 11.97 -1.59 -5.09
N ARG A 63 12.11 -2.19 -3.91
CA ARG A 63 12.54 -3.58 -3.82
C ARG A 63 11.53 -4.55 -4.40
N PHE A 64 10.25 -4.23 -4.26
CA PHE A 64 9.18 -5.13 -4.68
C PHE A 64 8.54 -4.71 -6.00
N SER A 65 9.08 -3.71 -6.66
CA SER A 65 8.55 -3.24 -7.93
C SER A 65 9.59 -3.32 -9.04
N LEU A 66 10.33 -4.41 -9.07
CA LEU A 66 11.48 -4.55 -9.96
C LEU A 66 11.15 -4.44 -11.44
N LYS A 67 9.95 -4.80 -11.82
CA LYS A 67 9.56 -4.76 -13.22
C LYS A 67 9.11 -3.39 -13.68
N TRP A 68 9.02 -2.45 -12.76
CA TRP A 68 8.47 -1.13 -13.06
C TRP A 68 9.48 -0.06 -12.70
N SER A 69 9.70 0.90 -13.58
CA SER A 69 10.57 2.01 -13.25
C SER A 69 9.76 3.05 -12.49
N LYS A 70 10.44 3.82 -11.65
CA LYS A 70 9.81 4.91 -10.91
C LYS A 70 9.07 5.87 -11.83
N ASN A 71 9.60 6.05 -13.03
CA ASN A 71 9.03 7.00 -13.97
C ASN A 71 7.69 6.56 -14.53
N ARG A 72 7.35 5.29 -14.36
CA ARG A 72 6.08 4.76 -14.85
C ARG A 72 5.00 4.68 -13.80
N LEU A 73 5.38 4.93 -12.54
CA LEU A 73 4.41 4.91 -11.47
C LEU A 73 3.56 6.16 -11.54
N SER A 74 2.25 5.99 -11.56
CA SER A 74 1.36 7.12 -11.44
C SER A 74 1.47 7.68 -10.02
N ARG A 75 1.12 8.95 -9.86
CA ARG A 75 1.12 9.54 -8.52
C ARG A 75 0.07 8.88 -7.63
N VAL A 76 -1.02 8.41 -8.24
CA VAL A 76 -2.02 7.65 -7.49
C VAL A 76 -1.42 6.37 -6.95
N ALA A 77 -0.77 5.59 -7.81
CA ALA A 77 -0.17 4.32 -7.38
C ALA A 77 0.91 4.55 -6.32
N LEU A 78 1.75 5.55 -6.52
CA LEU A 78 2.82 5.82 -5.57
C LEU A 78 2.26 6.22 -4.21
N SER A 79 1.26 7.11 -4.20
CA SER A 79 0.66 7.55 -2.94
C SER A 79 0.01 6.39 -2.20
N LEU A 80 -0.68 5.51 -2.93
CA LEU A 80 -1.33 4.36 -2.31
C LEU A 80 -0.33 3.33 -1.82
N LEU A 81 0.74 3.12 -2.57
CA LEU A 81 1.80 2.21 -2.12
C LEU A 81 2.46 2.71 -0.85
N ARG A 82 2.72 4.00 -0.78
CA ARG A 82 3.31 4.59 0.42
C ARG A 82 2.39 4.43 1.61
N LEU A 83 1.12 4.78 1.44
CA LEU A 83 0.15 4.73 2.53
C LEU A 83 -0.05 3.29 3.03
N ALA A 84 -0.29 2.36 2.11
CA ALA A 84 -0.54 0.98 2.50
C ALA A 84 0.69 0.35 3.12
N SER A 85 1.88 0.63 2.58
CA SER A 85 3.11 0.10 3.16
C SER A 85 3.31 0.63 4.58
N TYR A 86 3.00 1.90 4.80
CA TYR A 86 3.07 2.46 6.14
C TYR A 86 2.13 1.72 7.10
N GLU A 87 0.88 1.51 6.69
CA GLU A 87 -0.05 0.76 7.52
C GLU A 87 0.48 -0.63 7.84
N MET A 88 0.97 -1.33 6.82
CA MET A 88 1.45 -2.69 6.99
C MET A 88 2.63 -2.77 7.94
N LEU A 89 3.48 -1.76 7.93
CA LEU A 89 4.67 -1.77 8.76
C LEU A 89 4.43 -1.27 10.18
N TYR A 90 3.55 -0.31 10.35
CA TYR A 90 3.44 0.41 11.61
C TYR A 90 2.10 0.27 12.33
N GLU A 91 1.05 -0.16 11.65
CA GLU A 91 -0.26 -0.29 12.29
C GLU A 91 -0.54 -1.75 12.59
N LYS A 92 -0.07 -2.20 13.73
CA LYS A 92 -0.11 -3.61 14.07
C LYS A 92 -1.50 -4.18 14.23
N ASP A 93 -2.46 -3.33 14.56
CA ASP A 93 -3.83 -3.79 14.79
C ASP A 93 -4.63 -3.97 13.51
N ILE A 94 -4.07 -3.57 12.37
CA ILE A 94 -4.76 -3.69 11.10
C ILE A 94 -4.20 -4.89 10.35
N PRO A 95 -5.03 -5.88 10.03
CA PRO A 95 -4.54 -7.02 9.25
C PRO A 95 -3.98 -6.57 7.90
N VAL A 96 -2.90 -7.20 7.49
CA VAL A 96 -2.21 -6.83 6.26
C VAL A 96 -3.15 -6.94 5.06
N SER A 97 -4.02 -7.97 5.05
CA SER A 97 -4.97 -8.15 3.95
C SER A 97 -5.93 -6.96 3.83
N VAL A 98 -6.29 -6.35 4.96
CA VAL A 98 -7.16 -5.18 4.93
C VAL A 98 -6.45 -4.01 4.25
N SER A 99 -5.20 -3.75 4.64
CA SER A 99 -4.44 -2.66 4.05
C SER A 99 -4.29 -2.84 2.54
N ILE A 100 -4.00 -4.07 2.11
CA ILE A 100 -3.86 -4.35 0.69
C ILE A 100 -5.17 -4.15 -0.06
N ASN A 101 -6.26 -4.73 0.47
CA ASN A 101 -7.55 -4.62 -0.18
C ASN A 101 -8.03 -3.17 -0.29
N GLU A 102 -7.84 -2.38 0.77
CA GLU A 102 -8.26 -0.99 0.75
C GLU A 102 -7.46 -0.19 -0.27
N ALA A 103 -6.16 -0.46 -0.38
CA ALA A 103 -5.33 0.22 -1.37
C ALA A 103 -5.78 -0.13 -2.80
N VAL A 104 -6.09 -1.41 -3.03
CA VAL A 104 -6.55 -1.85 -4.34
C VAL A 104 -7.89 -1.19 -4.70
N GLU A 105 -8.80 -1.10 -3.73
CA GLU A 105 -10.09 -0.46 -3.98
C GLU A 105 -9.93 1.03 -4.31
N LEU A 106 -9.05 1.71 -3.59
CA LEU A 106 -8.79 3.12 -3.89
C LEU A 106 -8.13 3.29 -5.26
N ALA A 107 -7.28 2.33 -5.64
CA ALA A 107 -6.67 2.37 -6.97
C ALA A 107 -7.72 2.21 -8.06
N LYS A 108 -8.73 1.38 -7.84
CA LYS A 108 -9.81 1.24 -8.79
C LYS A 108 -10.65 2.51 -8.92
N LYS A 109 -10.77 3.23 -7.82
CA LYS A 109 -11.57 4.45 -7.80
C LYS A 109 -10.83 5.64 -8.43
N TYR A 110 -9.54 5.77 -8.16
CA TYR A 110 -8.78 6.95 -8.55
C TYR A 110 -7.76 6.73 -9.66
N GLY A 111 -7.36 5.50 -9.90
CA GLY A 111 -6.31 5.20 -10.85
C GLY A 111 -6.82 4.43 -12.06
N GLY A 112 -5.90 3.87 -12.82
CA GLY A 112 -6.24 3.06 -13.99
C GLY A 112 -6.27 1.58 -13.64
N ASP A 113 -6.67 0.77 -14.60
CA ASP A 113 -6.77 -0.68 -14.40
C ASP A 113 -5.43 -1.30 -14.04
N ASP A 114 -4.35 -0.79 -14.62
CA ASP A 114 -3.03 -1.33 -14.36
C ASP A 114 -2.56 -1.03 -12.95
N ASP A 115 -3.04 0.08 -12.38
CA ASP A 115 -2.60 0.50 -11.06
C ASP A 115 -2.99 -0.50 -9.97
N SER A 116 -4.24 -0.98 -10.01
CA SER A 116 -4.69 -1.90 -8.95
C SER A 116 -3.93 -3.22 -9.00
N ALA A 117 -3.67 -3.75 -10.19
CA ALA A 117 -2.91 -4.99 -10.33
C ALA A 117 -1.47 -4.81 -9.85
N PHE A 118 -0.86 -3.69 -10.21
CA PHE A 118 0.50 -3.39 -9.81
C PHE A 118 0.61 -3.26 -8.30
N ILE A 119 -0.31 -2.50 -7.70
CA ILE A 119 -0.33 -2.31 -6.25
C ILE A 119 -0.49 -3.64 -5.54
N ASN A 120 -1.40 -4.48 -6.02
CA ASN A 120 -1.62 -5.77 -5.39
C ASN A 120 -0.34 -6.62 -5.44
N GLY A 121 0.38 -6.59 -6.56
CA GLY A 121 1.62 -7.34 -6.69
C GLY A 121 2.72 -6.86 -5.75
N VAL A 122 2.92 -5.56 -5.69
CA VAL A 122 3.97 -4.99 -4.83
C VAL A 122 3.65 -5.25 -3.36
N LEU A 123 2.43 -4.97 -2.94
CA LEU A 123 2.06 -5.14 -1.53
C LEU A 123 2.02 -6.61 -1.14
N GLY A 124 1.63 -7.49 -2.07
CA GLY A 124 1.69 -8.92 -1.81
C GLY A 124 3.12 -9.38 -1.58
N GLY A 125 4.07 -8.86 -2.36
CA GLY A 125 5.47 -9.16 -2.14
C GLY A 125 5.95 -8.70 -0.78
N LEU A 126 5.57 -7.48 -0.42
CA LEU A 126 5.94 -6.94 0.90
C LEU A 126 5.35 -7.80 2.01
N ALA A 127 4.10 -8.21 1.86
CA ALA A 127 3.44 -9.02 2.88
C ALA A 127 4.16 -10.35 3.10
N ARG A 128 4.69 -10.94 2.04
CA ARG A 128 5.36 -12.24 2.13
C ARG A 128 6.81 -12.14 2.56
N SER A 129 7.33 -10.93 2.68
CA SER A 129 8.75 -10.73 2.96
C SER A 129 9.14 -10.96 4.41
N GLY A 130 8.16 -10.93 5.31
CA GLY A 130 8.44 -11.04 6.74
C GLY A 130 8.79 -9.71 7.39
N LEU A 131 8.75 -8.62 6.63
CA LEU A 131 9.09 -7.30 7.16
C LEU A 131 7.91 -6.57 7.78
N VAL A 132 6.69 -7.05 7.58
CA VAL A 132 5.51 -6.32 8.00
C VAL A 132 5.04 -6.76 9.38
N ALA A 133 4.52 -5.79 10.16
CA ALA A 133 4.15 -6.02 11.54
C ALA A 133 3.00 -6.98 11.72
N GLY A 134 2.01 -6.95 10.86
CA GLY A 134 0.83 -7.80 10.97
C GLY A 134 0.87 -9.06 10.16
N GLY A 135 2.02 -9.39 9.61
CA GLY A 135 2.10 -10.48 8.64
C GLY A 135 1.66 -11.83 9.15
N GLU A 136 1.95 -12.11 10.39
CA GLU A 136 1.60 -13.40 10.93
C GLU A 136 0.12 -13.60 11.09
N ALA A 137 -0.57 -12.57 11.52
CA ALA A 137 -1.99 -12.66 11.71
C ALA A 137 -2.69 -12.94 10.40
N ASP A 138 -2.11 -12.50 9.30
CA ASP A 138 -2.72 -12.68 8.01
C ASP A 138 -2.41 -13.98 7.33
N LYS A 139 -1.54 -14.77 7.86
CA LYS A 139 -1.19 -16.01 7.20
C LYS A 139 -2.27 -17.03 7.24
N GLN A 140 -3.23 -16.81 8.06
CA GLN A 140 -4.24 -17.78 8.20
C GLN A 140 -5.11 -17.98 7.04
N PRO A 141 -5.63 -17.03 6.51
CA PRO A 141 -6.57 -17.23 5.45
C PRO A 141 -5.89 -17.54 4.22
N ASP A 142 -5.59 -17.73 3.77
CA ASP A 142 -5.21 -17.76 2.54
C ASP A 142 -4.35 -18.31 2.07
N GLY A 143 -4.33 -18.46 2.40
CA GLY A 143 -3.72 -19.03 2.03
C GLY A 143 -3.64 -19.32 1.16
N ASP A 144 -4.02 -19.31 1.11
CA ASP A 144 -3.99 -19.69 0.39
C ASP A 144 -3.87 -19.55 -0.65
N LYS A 145 -4.13 -19.40 -0.69
CA LYS A 145 -4.17 -19.37 -1.64
C LYS A 145 -3.39 -19.25 -2.53
N GLN A 146 -3.25 -19.45 -2.39
CA GLN A 146 -2.67 -19.46 -3.16
C GLN A 146 -2.26 -19.83 -3.87
N PRO A 147 -2.31 -19.94 -3.94
CA PRO A 147 -1.78 -20.27 -4.60
C PRO A 147 -1.21 -20.71 -5.13
N ASP A 148 -1.07 -20.62 -5.06
CA ASP A 148 -0.58 -20.96 -5.68
C ASP A 148 0.08 -21.48 -6.08
N GLU A 149 0.09 -21.56 -5.85
CA GLU A 149 0.65 -21.91 -6.28
C GLU A 149 1.23 -22.35 -6.94
N ASP A 150 1.00 -22.32 -6.76
CA ASP A 150 1.53 -22.60 -7.42
C ASP A 150 2.29 -22.92 -7.99
N LYS A 151 2.23 -22.89 -7.89
CA LYS A 151 2.87 -23.03 -8.44
C LYS A 151 3.75 -23.52 -8.78
N GLN A 152 3.80 -23.67 -8.41
CA GLN A 152 4.58 -24.03 -8.75
C GLN A 152 5.10 -24.54 -9.18
N PRO A 153 4.94 -24.56 -9.12
CA PRO A 153 5.60 -25.09 -9.43
C PRO A 153 6.21 -25.64 -9.76
N ASP A 154 6.06 -25.44 -9.45
CA ASP A 154 6.55 -25.93 -9.75
C ASP A 154 7.23 -26.56 -9.97
N GLY A 155 7.02 -26.36 -9.80
CA GLY A 155 7.67 -26.78 -9.99
C GLY A 155 8.30 -27.52 -10.07
N ASP A 156 8.14 -27.44 -9.77
CA ASP A 156 8.65 -27.99 -9.79
C ASP A 156 9.37 -28.61 -10.09
N LYS A 157 9.28 -28.46 -10.24
CA LYS A 157 9.87 -28.91 -10.45
C LYS A 157 10.73 -29.41 -10.63
N LEU A 158 10.56 -29.42 -10.43
CA LEU A 158 11.36 -29.83 -10.48
C LEU A 158 12.02 -30.38 -10.54
N SER A 159 11.91 -30.55 -10.45
CA SER A 159 12.56 -31.10 -10.38
C SER A 159 13.19 -31.52 -10.67
N VAL A 160 13.07 -31.68 -10.78
CA VAL A 160 13.74 -32.18 -11.05
C VAL A 160 14.48 -32.59 -11.09
N GLY A 161 14.38 -32.71 -11.00
CA GLY A 161 15.04 -33.11 -11.02
C GLY A 161 15.76 -33.47 -10.96
N ASP A 162 15.81 -33.61 -10.83
CA ASP A 162 16.52 -34.05 -10.70
C ASP A 162 17.18 -34.51 -10.87
N ALA A 163 17.15 -34.75 -11.04
CA ALA A 163 17.75 -35.26 -11.20
C ALA A 163 18.35 -35.76 -11.55
N PRO A 164 18.58 -36.00 -11.67
CA PRO A 164 19.22 -36.73 -11.95
C PRO A 164 19.87 -37.17 -12.08
#